data_e1bf24aed20ed894ea91ce61769e4150
#
_entry.id   e1bf24aed20ed894ea91ce61769e4150
#
_cell.length_a   1.000
_cell.length_b   1.000
_cell.length_c   1.000
_cell.angle_alpha   90.00
_cell.angle_beta   90.00
_cell.angle_gamma   90.00
#
_symmetry.space_group_name_H-M   'P 1'
#
loop_
_entity.id
_entity.type
_entity.pdbx_description
1 polymer ?
#
loop_
_entity_poly.entity_id
_entity_poly.type
_entity_poly.pdbx_seq_one_letter_code
_entity_poly.pdbx_strand_id
1 'polypeptide(L)'
;MRQVRLLVVLALLVAASVVATGGRSASDATTRLTVTGGEYYFKLSKTKVPRGVVYVTFVNAGTESHDLKFIGKQPMTRLLSPGAKQTIKLVFRKRGRYAFLCTVGEHALQGMNGTLVVR
;
A
#
# COMPACT_ATOMS: atom_id res chain seq x y z
N MET A 1 66.25 50.49 0.95
CA MET A 1 65.74 49.10 1.19
C MET A 1 64.26 49.13 1.14
N ARG A 2 63.69 48.60 0.09
CA ARG A 2 62.21 48.46 -0.04
C ARG A 2 61.76 47.16 0.57
N GLN A 3 61.00 47.24 1.64
CA GLN A 3 60.34 46.10 2.24
C GLN A 3 59.14 45.75 1.39
N VAL A 4 59.18 44.59 0.76
CA VAL A 4 58.01 44.06 0.08
C VAL A 4 57.16 43.33 1.14
N ARG A 5 56.02 43.95 1.49
CA ARG A 5 55.06 43.33 2.37
C ARG A 5 54.21 42.35 1.54
N LEU A 6 54.46 41.07 1.74
CA LEU A 6 53.63 40.01 1.18
C LEU A 6 52.32 39.96 1.98
N LEU A 7 51.25 40.41 1.34
CA LEU A 7 49.90 40.23 1.88
C LEU A 7 49.44 38.81 1.55
N VAL A 8 49.48 37.94 2.55
CA VAL A 8 48.86 36.63 2.46
C VAL A 8 47.36 36.83 2.63
N VAL A 9 46.64 36.78 1.53
CA VAL A 9 45.18 36.74 1.56
C VAL A 9 44.80 35.29 1.88
N LEU A 10 44.38 35.06 3.13
CA LEU A 10 43.86 33.80 3.57
C LEU A 10 42.40 33.74 3.08
N ALA A 11 42.16 33.05 1.96
CA ALA A 11 40.82 32.76 1.49
C ALA A 11 40.21 31.68 2.39
N LEU A 12 39.32 32.10 3.28
CA LEU A 12 38.46 31.19 4.02
C LEU A 12 37.44 30.59 3.07
N LEU A 13 37.69 29.39 2.61
CA LEU A 13 36.67 28.55 1.95
C LEU A 13 35.68 28.08 3.03
N VAL A 14 34.58 28.80 3.14
CA VAL A 14 33.43 28.32 3.89
C VAL A 14 32.77 27.22 3.02
N ALA A 15 33.10 25.99 3.30
CA ALA A 15 32.36 24.86 2.74
C ALA A 15 30.95 24.84 3.36
N ALA A 16 30.00 25.40 2.63
CA ALA A 16 28.59 25.24 2.98
C ALA A 16 28.22 23.80 2.77
N SER A 17 28.22 23.01 3.86
CA SER A 17 27.69 21.68 3.86
C SER A 17 26.17 21.78 3.69
N VAL A 18 25.71 21.60 2.48
CA VAL A 18 24.28 21.44 2.21
C VAL A 18 23.91 20.05 2.73
N VAL A 19 23.38 20.03 3.94
CA VAL A 19 22.73 18.82 4.46
C VAL A 19 21.42 18.69 3.70
N ALA A 20 21.40 17.89 2.65
CA ALA A 20 20.17 17.52 2.00
C ALA A 20 19.43 16.59 2.98
N THR A 21 18.52 17.18 3.78
CA THR A 21 17.54 16.40 4.52
C THR A 21 16.55 15.85 3.49
N GLY A 22 16.85 14.68 2.96
CA GLY A 22 15.91 13.94 2.14
C GLY A 22 14.73 13.52 3.03
N GLY A 23 13.75 14.40 3.18
CA GLY A 23 12.49 14.07 3.81
C GLY A 23 11.80 13.02 2.96
N ARG A 24 11.79 11.75 3.40
CA ARG A 24 10.88 10.78 2.83
C ARG A 24 9.48 11.18 3.22
N SER A 25 8.73 11.71 2.27
CA SER A 25 7.30 11.90 2.43
C SER A 25 6.66 10.53 2.68
N ALA A 26 5.91 10.37 3.78
CA ALA A 26 5.17 9.14 4.09
C ALA A 26 4.14 8.81 3.00
N SER A 27 3.78 9.79 2.13
CA SER A 27 2.88 9.63 0.98
C SER A 27 3.49 8.84 -0.17
N ASP A 28 4.82 8.64 -0.22
CA ASP A 28 5.51 7.95 -1.31
C ASP A 28 5.59 6.43 -1.09
N ALA A 29 5.24 5.95 0.09
CA ALA A 29 5.22 4.54 0.39
C ALA A 29 3.98 3.88 -0.21
N THR A 30 4.16 3.07 -1.24
CA THR A 30 3.10 2.25 -1.83
C THR A 30 2.75 1.10 -0.90
N THR A 31 1.49 1.01 -0.49
CA THR A 31 0.98 -0.13 0.27
C THR A 31 0.43 -1.18 -0.67
N ARG A 32 0.89 -2.41 -0.50
CA ARG A 32 0.42 -3.58 -1.23
C ARG A 32 -0.15 -4.59 -0.27
N LEU A 33 -1.31 -5.13 -0.61
CA LEU A 33 -2.02 -6.16 0.15
C LEU A 33 -2.35 -7.29 -0.79
N THR A 34 -2.00 -8.52 -0.43
CA THR A 34 -2.44 -9.71 -1.13
C THR A 34 -3.53 -10.39 -0.32
N VAL A 35 -4.64 -10.67 -0.97
CA VAL A 35 -5.75 -11.43 -0.42
C VAL A 35 -5.84 -12.73 -1.21
N THR A 36 -5.66 -13.84 -0.54
CA THR A 36 -5.83 -15.17 -1.12
C THR A 36 -7.17 -15.72 -0.65
N GLY A 37 -7.98 -16.22 -1.56
CA GLY A 37 -9.29 -16.77 -1.24
C GLY A 37 -9.53 -18.11 -1.91
N GLY A 38 -10.36 -18.91 -1.29
CA GLY A 38 -10.83 -20.21 -1.78
C GLY A 38 -12.16 -20.54 -1.12
N GLU A 39 -12.55 -21.80 -1.13
CA GLU A 39 -13.82 -22.28 -0.57
C GLU A 39 -13.69 -22.52 0.95
N TYR A 40 -14.22 -21.75 1.80
CA TYR A 40 -14.82 -20.41 1.69
C TYR A 40 -14.12 -19.53 2.70
N TYR A 41 -13.01 -18.99 2.33
CA TYR A 41 -12.12 -18.22 3.20
C TYR A 41 -11.44 -17.09 2.44
N PHE A 42 -10.94 -16.10 3.18
CA PHE A 42 -9.94 -15.15 2.74
C PHE A 42 -8.76 -15.14 3.70
N LYS A 43 -7.56 -15.06 3.15
CA LYS A 43 -6.32 -14.88 3.89
C LYS A 43 -5.64 -13.60 3.44
N LEU A 44 -5.37 -12.71 4.38
CA LEU A 44 -4.69 -11.46 4.14
C LEU A 44 -3.18 -11.61 4.37
N SER A 45 -2.36 -11.00 3.52
CA SER A 45 -0.91 -10.89 3.75
C SER A 45 -0.59 -9.92 4.89
N LYS A 46 -1.48 -8.98 5.18
CA LYS A 46 -1.41 -8.01 6.29
C LYS A 46 -2.81 -7.81 6.83
N THR A 47 -2.97 -7.76 8.14
CA THR A 47 -4.26 -7.50 8.78
C THR A 47 -4.52 -6.01 9.02
N LYS A 48 -3.46 -5.20 8.95
CA LYS A 48 -3.49 -3.75 9.15
C LYS A 48 -2.70 -3.06 8.06
N VAL A 49 -3.23 -1.97 7.56
CA VAL A 49 -2.57 -1.11 6.56
C VAL A 49 -2.70 0.35 6.97
N PRO A 50 -1.77 1.22 6.54
CA PRO A 50 -1.92 2.66 6.76
C PRO A 50 -3.02 3.24 5.86
N ARG A 51 -3.54 4.40 6.25
CA ARG A 51 -4.41 5.21 5.40
C ARG A 51 -3.72 5.56 4.09
N GLY A 52 -4.51 5.76 3.06
CA GLY A 52 -4.07 6.17 1.76
C GLY A 52 -4.36 5.14 0.68
N VAL A 53 -3.54 5.12 -0.33
CA VAL A 53 -3.67 4.21 -1.46
C VAL A 53 -3.15 2.82 -1.11
N VAL A 54 -3.97 1.81 -1.36
CA VAL A 54 -3.63 0.40 -1.19
C VAL A 54 -3.90 -0.33 -2.49
N TYR A 55 -2.89 -0.98 -3.03
CA TYR A 55 -3.05 -1.89 -4.16
C TYR A 55 -3.34 -3.28 -3.61
N VAL A 56 -4.56 -3.74 -3.86
CA VAL A 56 -5.06 -5.04 -3.38
C VAL A 56 -5.02 -6.03 -4.51
N THR A 57 -4.24 -7.08 -4.37
CA THR A 57 -4.22 -8.21 -5.30
C THR A 57 -5.03 -9.35 -4.70
N PHE A 58 -6.12 -9.71 -5.37
CA PHE A 58 -6.88 -10.90 -5.03
C PHE A 58 -6.42 -12.07 -5.89
N VAL A 59 -6.11 -13.18 -5.24
CA VAL A 59 -5.70 -14.44 -5.87
C VAL A 59 -6.76 -15.49 -5.54
N ASN A 60 -7.38 -16.05 -6.58
CA ASN A 60 -8.31 -17.17 -6.39
C ASN A 60 -7.53 -18.48 -6.34
N ALA A 61 -7.37 -19.03 -5.14
CA ALA A 61 -6.71 -20.31 -4.88
C ALA A 61 -7.70 -21.47 -4.76
N GLY A 62 -8.97 -21.21 -5.01
CA GLY A 62 -10.04 -22.22 -4.92
C GLY A 62 -10.28 -22.95 -6.24
N THR A 63 -11.33 -23.75 -6.23
CA THR A 63 -11.80 -24.52 -7.40
C THR A 63 -13.06 -23.93 -8.03
N GLU A 64 -13.70 -22.98 -7.34
CA GLU A 64 -14.85 -22.22 -7.81
C GLU A 64 -14.43 -20.80 -8.19
N SER A 65 -15.28 -20.09 -8.90
CA SER A 65 -15.08 -18.67 -9.20
C SER A 65 -15.40 -17.82 -7.98
N HIS A 66 -14.57 -16.82 -7.71
CA HIS A 66 -14.70 -15.90 -6.58
C HIS A 66 -14.38 -14.47 -6.98
N ASP A 67 -14.88 -13.53 -6.21
CA ASP A 67 -14.52 -12.12 -6.31
C ASP A 67 -14.22 -11.51 -4.93
N LEU A 68 -13.76 -10.28 -4.92
CA LEU A 68 -13.44 -9.54 -3.70
C LEU A 68 -14.05 -8.15 -3.78
N LYS A 69 -14.87 -7.81 -2.80
CA LYS A 69 -15.49 -6.50 -2.64
C LYS A 69 -15.28 -5.97 -1.23
N PHE A 70 -14.71 -4.77 -1.13
CA PHE A 70 -14.70 -4.02 0.13
C PHE A 70 -15.97 -3.19 0.20
N ILE A 71 -16.74 -3.34 1.28
CA ILE A 71 -18.02 -2.65 1.46
C ILE A 71 -17.78 -1.14 1.47
N GLY A 72 -18.56 -0.42 0.66
CA GLY A 72 -18.45 1.04 0.52
C GLY A 72 -17.26 1.52 -0.28
N LYS A 73 -16.52 0.64 -0.95
CA LYS A 73 -15.35 0.96 -1.77
C LYS A 73 -15.51 0.52 -3.21
N GLN A 74 -14.88 1.25 -4.11
CA GLN A 74 -14.77 0.94 -5.53
C GLN A 74 -13.29 1.08 -5.97
N PRO A 75 -12.86 0.29 -6.94
CA PRO A 75 -13.59 -0.81 -7.58
C PRO A 75 -13.62 -2.09 -6.75
N MET A 76 -14.45 -3.04 -7.11
CA MET A 76 -14.32 -4.44 -6.72
C MET A 76 -13.58 -5.22 -7.82
N THR A 77 -13.14 -6.43 -7.53
CA THR A 77 -12.59 -7.29 -8.58
C THR A 77 -13.71 -7.79 -9.50
N ARG A 78 -13.32 -8.16 -10.71
CA ARG A 78 -14.18 -9.01 -11.52
C ARG A 78 -14.30 -10.40 -10.89
N LEU A 79 -15.21 -11.20 -11.39
CA LEU A 79 -15.29 -12.61 -11.05
C LEU A 79 -14.04 -13.33 -11.60
N LEU A 80 -13.27 -13.94 -10.73
CA LEU A 80 -12.03 -14.64 -11.09
C LEU A 80 -12.26 -16.16 -11.12
N SER A 81 -11.82 -16.76 -12.21
CA SER A 81 -11.72 -18.20 -12.34
C SER A 81 -10.64 -18.78 -11.41
N PRO A 82 -10.66 -20.08 -11.08
CA PRO A 82 -9.59 -20.70 -10.32
C PRO A 82 -8.21 -20.41 -10.87
N GLY A 83 -7.28 -19.99 -10.00
CA GLY A 83 -5.91 -19.63 -10.37
C GLY A 83 -5.73 -18.22 -10.91
N ALA A 84 -6.79 -17.50 -11.23
CA ALA A 84 -6.71 -16.12 -11.71
C ALA A 84 -6.45 -15.15 -10.56
N LYS A 85 -5.88 -13.99 -10.91
CA LYS A 85 -5.65 -12.88 -9.98
C LYS A 85 -5.95 -11.55 -10.62
N GLN A 86 -6.27 -10.56 -9.80
CA GLN A 86 -6.47 -9.19 -10.23
C GLN A 86 -6.00 -8.23 -9.14
N THR A 87 -5.37 -7.14 -9.53
CA THR A 87 -5.01 -6.05 -8.63
C THR A 87 -5.96 -4.89 -8.86
N ILE A 88 -6.51 -4.37 -7.76
CA ILE A 88 -7.34 -3.17 -7.74
C ILE A 88 -6.71 -2.11 -6.86
N LYS A 89 -6.92 -0.84 -7.19
CA LYS A 89 -6.47 0.29 -6.41
C LYS A 89 -7.62 0.80 -5.55
N LEU A 90 -7.46 0.75 -4.23
CA LEU A 90 -8.41 1.30 -3.27
C LEU A 90 -7.78 2.47 -2.52
N VAL A 91 -8.60 3.43 -2.10
CA VAL A 91 -8.18 4.56 -1.29
C VAL A 91 -8.93 4.54 0.03
N PHE A 92 -8.20 4.40 1.12
CA PHE A 92 -8.73 4.43 2.48
C PHE A 92 -8.37 5.76 3.15
N ARG A 93 -9.28 6.72 3.11
CA ARG A 93 -9.05 8.09 3.64
C ARG A 93 -9.16 8.17 5.15
N LYS A 94 -9.96 7.29 5.74
CA LYS A 94 -10.29 7.29 7.17
C LYS A 94 -9.78 6.02 7.83
N ARG A 95 -9.29 6.15 9.05
CA ARG A 95 -9.02 5.02 9.92
C ARG A 95 -10.31 4.27 10.23
N GLY A 96 -10.23 2.98 10.39
CA GLY A 96 -11.38 2.17 10.74
C GLY A 96 -11.24 0.71 10.36
N ARG A 97 -12.34 0.01 10.49
CA ARG A 97 -12.47 -1.39 10.12
C ARG A 97 -13.32 -1.47 8.86
N TYR A 98 -12.78 -2.09 7.84
CA TYR A 98 -13.42 -2.18 6.53
C TYR A 98 -13.74 -3.64 6.24
N ALA A 99 -15.03 -3.95 6.18
CA ALA A 99 -15.48 -5.28 5.84
C ALA A 99 -15.28 -5.56 4.34
N PHE A 100 -14.96 -6.78 4.03
CA PHE A 100 -14.88 -7.28 2.66
C PHE A 100 -15.51 -8.66 2.57
N LEU A 101 -15.94 -9.03 1.37
CA LEU A 101 -16.58 -10.31 1.12
C LEU A 101 -16.49 -10.75 -0.35
N CYS A 102 -16.80 -12.00 -0.60
CA CYS A 102 -17.11 -12.52 -1.92
C CYS A 102 -18.61 -12.32 -2.20
N THR A 103 -18.95 -11.81 -3.38
CA THR A 103 -20.35 -11.54 -3.75
C THR A 103 -21.05 -12.73 -4.41
N VAL A 104 -20.33 -13.82 -4.65
CA VAL A 104 -20.86 -14.99 -5.36
C VAL A 104 -21.79 -15.78 -4.45
N GLY A 105 -23.06 -15.91 -4.85
CA GLY A 105 -24.05 -16.72 -4.15
C GLY A 105 -24.03 -16.54 -2.64
N GLU A 106 -23.94 -17.62 -1.91
CA GLU A 106 -23.89 -17.64 -0.44
C GLU A 106 -22.47 -17.80 0.13
N HIS A 107 -21.42 -17.59 -0.68
CA HIS A 107 -20.03 -17.77 -0.27
C HIS A 107 -19.68 -16.93 0.96
N ALA A 108 -20.17 -15.68 1.03
CA ALA A 108 -19.94 -14.81 2.19
C ALA A 108 -20.52 -15.40 3.47
N LEU A 109 -21.71 -15.98 3.41
CA LEU A 109 -22.35 -16.65 4.56
C LEU A 109 -21.60 -17.91 4.98
N GLN A 110 -20.89 -18.54 4.07
CA GLN A 110 -20.09 -19.75 4.35
C GLN A 110 -18.69 -19.45 4.87
N GLY A 111 -18.31 -18.15 5.00
CA GLY A 111 -17.03 -17.78 5.57
C GLY A 111 -16.15 -16.88 4.69
N MET A 112 -16.51 -16.65 3.42
CA MET A 112 -15.76 -15.76 2.54
C MET A 112 -16.04 -14.29 2.84
N ASN A 113 -15.63 -13.86 4.01
CA ASN A 113 -15.70 -12.47 4.47
C ASN A 113 -14.56 -12.20 5.45
N GLY A 114 -14.33 -10.93 5.73
CA GLY A 114 -13.32 -10.53 6.69
C GLY A 114 -13.32 -9.03 6.93
N THR A 115 -12.35 -8.58 7.69
CA THR A 115 -12.18 -7.18 8.04
C THR A 115 -10.71 -6.78 7.92
N LEU A 116 -10.48 -5.65 7.24
CA LEU A 116 -9.18 -4.99 7.16
C LEU A 116 -9.17 -3.82 8.12
N VAL A 117 -8.13 -3.69 8.93
CA VAL A 117 -7.94 -2.54 9.81
C VAL A 117 -7.08 -1.50 9.09
N VAL A 118 -7.56 -0.27 9.01
CA VAL A 118 -6.84 0.89 8.48
C VAL A 118 -6.49 1.82 9.64
N ARG A 119 -5.23 2.12 9.77
CA ARG A 119 -4.65 2.92 10.87
C ARG A 119 -3.92 4.19 10.42
#